data_c6ea6bc64578260d598ff2071b695dc8
#
_entry.id   c6ea6bc64578260d598ff2071b695dc8
#
_cell.length_a   1.000
_cell.length_b   1.000
_cell.length_c   1.000
_cell.angle_alpha   90.00
_cell.angle_beta   90.00
_cell.angle_gamma   90.00
#
_symmetry.space_group_name_H-M   'P 1'
#
loop_
_entity.id
_entity.type
_entity.pdbx_description
1 polymer ?
#
loop_
_entity_poly.entity_id
_entity_poly.type
_entity_poly.pdbx_seq_one_letter_code
_entity_poly.pdbx_strand_id
1 'polypeptide(L)'
;MLDSELNVNRFLVSYCRMLVGDIADERLAEQPLPGVNHPAWILGHLAFSADRACSLLDAPKELPATWTALFGPGSKPSASRIDYPSKDELLRAVEQGFERLRKTIATATPEQFAKPSTNPRTKDALPTIKDGVAFLLTGHLGVHLGHFSTWRRMIGLPMPF
;
A
#
# COMPACT_ATOMS: atom_id res chain seq x y z
N MET A 1 2.20 18.77 10.64
CA MET A 1 2.73 17.55 11.30
C MET A 1 2.78 16.45 10.22
N LEU A 2 3.85 15.75 9.99
CA LEU A 2 4.10 14.80 8.90
C LEU A 2 4.25 15.43 7.50
N ASP A 3 4.67 16.67 7.38
CA ASP A 3 4.75 17.37 6.08
C ASP A 3 5.78 16.74 5.13
N SER A 4 6.92 16.31 5.67
CA SER A 4 7.95 15.60 4.89
C SER A 4 7.47 14.25 4.41
N GLU A 5 6.80 13.49 5.29
CA GLU A 5 6.24 12.17 4.97
C GLU A 5 5.12 12.28 3.92
N LEU A 6 4.29 13.33 4.00
CA LEU A 6 3.26 13.61 3.00
C LEU A 6 3.85 13.92 1.62
N ASN A 7 4.96 14.67 1.56
CA ASN A 7 5.67 14.95 0.31
C ASN A 7 6.28 13.67 -0.28
N VAL A 8 6.98 12.88 0.55
CA VAL A 8 7.53 11.57 0.14
C VAL A 8 6.42 10.64 -0.35
N ASN A 9 5.27 10.62 0.35
CA ASN A 9 4.13 9.80 -0.06
C ASN A 9 3.60 10.17 -1.45
N ARG A 10 3.44 11.46 -1.76
CA ARG A 10 3.01 11.90 -3.11
C ARG A 10 3.95 11.40 -4.19
N PHE A 11 5.26 11.51 -3.96
CA PHE A 11 6.27 10.98 -4.88
C PHE A 11 6.14 9.47 -5.05
N LEU A 12 6.05 8.71 -3.95
CA LEU A 12 5.96 7.25 -3.99
C LEU A 12 4.66 6.75 -4.67
N VAL A 13 3.53 7.42 -4.46
CA VAL A 13 2.28 7.08 -5.17
C VAL A 13 2.40 7.36 -6.66
N SER A 14 3.04 8.46 -7.06
CA SER A 14 3.35 8.74 -8.47
C SER A 14 4.28 7.66 -9.05
N TYR A 15 5.30 7.25 -8.31
CA TYR A 15 6.21 6.18 -8.72
C TYR A 15 5.49 4.83 -8.87
N CYS A 16 4.56 4.52 -7.97
CA CYS A 16 3.71 3.32 -8.09
C CYS A 16 2.95 3.31 -9.42
N ARG A 17 2.36 4.44 -9.81
CA ARG A 17 1.67 4.60 -11.09
C ARG A 17 2.60 4.38 -12.28
N MET A 18 3.83 4.89 -12.23
CA MET A 18 4.83 4.68 -13.28
C MET A 18 5.21 3.20 -13.39
N LEU A 19 5.42 2.51 -12.25
CA LEU A 19 5.78 1.10 -12.22
C LEU A 19 4.73 0.19 -12.85
N VAL A 20 3.45 0.55 -12.78
CA VAL A 20 2.36 -0.29 -13.31
C VAL A 20 1.91 0.13 -14.71
N GLY A 21 2.27 1.32 -15.16
CA GLY A 21 1.68 1.98 -16.33
C GLY A 21 1.72 1.16 -17.62
N ASP A 22 2.86 0.58 -17.93
CA ASP A 22 3.13 -0.19 -19.15
C ASP A 22 2.85 -1.71 -19.03
N ILE A 23 2.33 -2.18 -17.89
CA ILE A 23 2.04 -3.60 -17.68
C ILE A 23 0.60 -3.91 -18.11
N ALA A 24 0.43 -4.91 -18.96
CA ALA A 24 -0.89 -5.41 -19.32
C ALA A 24 -1.58 -6.05 -18.12
N ASP A 25 -2.91 -5.92 -18.03
CA ASP A 25 -3.70 -6.41 -16.90
C ASP A 25 -3.48 -7.91 -16.62
N GLU A 26 -3.40 -8.71 -17.68
CA GLU A 26 -3.23 -10.16 -17.63
C GLU A 26 -1.92 -10.59 -16.97
N ARG A 27 -0.91 -9.72 -17.01
CA ARG A 27 0.42 -9.98 -16.44
C ARG A 27 0.54 -9.61 -14.96
N LEU A 28 -0.42 -8.92 -14.37
CA LEU A 28 -0.32 -8.39 -13.01
C LEU A 28 -0.22 -9.47 -11.92
N ALA A 29 -0.66 -10.72 -12.19
CA ALA A 29 -0.52 -11.84 -11.27
C ALA A 29 0.62 -12.81 -11.65
N GLU A 30 1.47 -12.45 -12.62
CA GLU A 30 2.61 -13.27 -13.03
C GLU A 30 3.61 -13.42 -11.87
N GLN A 31 3.94 -14.67 -11.52
CA GLN A 31 4.91 -15.00 -10.48
C GLN A 31 6.16 -15.61 -11.13
N PRO A 32 7.25 -14.84 -11.29
CA PRO A 32 8.49 -15.36 -11.84
C PRO A 32 9.13 -16.45 -10.96
N LEU A 33 8.82 -16.44 -9.67
CA LEU A 33 9.17 -17.48 -8.71
C LEU A 33 7.99 -17.71 -7.76
N PRO A 34 7.78 -18.95 -7.27
CA PRO A 34 6.71 -19.25 -6.32
C PRO A 34 6.77 -18.35 -5.08
N GLY A 35 5.64 -17.76 -4.70
CA GLY A 35 5.52 -16.96 -3.48
C GLY A 35 6.05 -15.51 -3.59
N VAL A 36 6.58 -15.10 -4.75
CA VAL A 36 6.94 -13.69 -4.97
C VAL A 36 5.66 -12.84 -5.04
N ASN A 37 5.68 -11.71 -4.35
CA ASN A 37 4.62 -10.73 -4.43
C ASN A 37 4.60 -10.12 -5.83
N HIS A 38 3.49 -10.27 -6.55
CA HIS A 38 3.27 -9.74 -7.88
C HIS A 38 2.45 -8.43 -7.84
N PRO A 39 2.41 -7.64 -8.92
CA PRO A 39 1.78 -6.31 -8.94
C PRO A 39 0.33 -6.28 -8.45
N ALA A 40 -0.54 -7.22 -8.83
CA ALA A 40 -1.93 -7.21 -8.39
C ALA A 40 -2.04 -7.31 -6.86
N TRP A 41 -1.26 -8.19 -6.23
CA TRP A 41 -1.23 -8.31 -4.78
C TRP A 41 -0.61 -7.05 -4.13
N ILE A 42 0.50 -6.54 -4.67
CA ILE A 42 1.16 -5.34 -4.13
C ILE A 42 0.21 -4.14 -4.14
N LEU A 43 -0.45 -3.86 -5.26
CA LEU A 43 -1.39 -2.74 -5.36
C LEU A 43 -2.55 -2.87 -4.37
N GLY A 44 -3.16 -4.05 -4.30
CA GLY A 44 -4.25 -4.31 -3.34
C GLY A 44 -3.79 -4.16 -1.89
N HIS A 45 -2.60 -4.67 -1.56
CA HIS A 45 -2.02 -4.54 -0.21
C HIS A 45 -1.69 -3.08 0.16
N LEU A 46 -1.23 -2.28 -0.78
CA LEU A 46 -0.98 -0.85 -0.56
C LEU A 46 -2.28 -0.08 -0.32
N ALA A 47 -3.32 -0.34 -1.12
CA ALA A 47 -4.65 0.25 -0.91
C ALA A 47 -5.25 -0.16 0.45
N PHE A 48 -5.17 -1.45 0.79
CA PHE A 48 -5.59 -1.98 2.09
C PHE A 48 -4.84 -1.32 3.25
N SER A 49 -3.55 -1.08 3.09
CA SER A 49 -2.71 -0.43 4.11
C SER A 49 -3.07 1.05 4.31
N ALA A 50 -3.41 1.76 3.23
CA ALA A 50 -3.88 3.15 3.30
C ALA A 50 -5.24 3.24 4.02
N ASP A 51 -6.19 2.33 3.71
CA ASP A 51 -7.49 2.27 4.38
C ASP A 51 -7.35 1.94 5.88
N ARG A 52 -6.46 1.00 6.20
CA ARG A 52 -6.11 0.70 7.59
C ARG A 52 -5.50 1.90 8.31
N ALA A 53 -4.61 2.66 7.65
CA ALA A 53 -4.01 3.87 8.24
C ALA A 53 -5.07 4.93 8.56
N CYS A 54 -6.08 5.10 7.70
CA CYS A 54 -7.23 5.96 7.99
C CYS A 54 -7.97 5.48 9.25
N SER A 55 -8.18 4.18 9.41
CA SER A 55 -8.87 3.64 10.60
C SER A 55 -8.08 3.76 11.90
N LEU A 56 -6.75 3.87 11.84
CA LEU A 56 -5.93 4.20 13.02
C LEU A 56 -6.17 5.63 13.53
N LEU A 57 -6.68 6.50 12.66
CA LEU A 57 -7.07 7.88 12.97
C LEU A 57 -8.60 8.03 13.12
N ASP A 58 -9.28 6.94 13.48
CA ASP A 58 -10.72 6.86 13.73
C ASP A 58 -11.62 7.12 12.49
N ALA A 59 -11.08 7.15 11.28
CA ALA A 59 -11.88 7.22 10.07
C ALA A 59 -12.47 5.84 9.71
N PRO A 60 -13.69 5.77 9.13
CA PRO A 60 -14.30 4.50 8.76
C PRO A 60 -13.49 3.77 7.69
N LYS A 61 -13.59 2.45 7.60
CA LYS A 61 -13.04 1.68 6.48
C LYS A 61 -13.96 1.83 5.26
N GLU A 62 -13.36 1.90 4.07
CA GLU A 62 -14.10 2.05 2.82
C GLU A 62 -13.91 0.87 1.86
N LEU A 63 -12.82 0.11 2.00
CA LEU A 63 -12.58 -1.05 1.16
C LEU A 63 -13.52 -2.22 1.52
N PRO A 64 -13.91 -3.04 0.54
CA PRO A 64 -14.72 -4.22 0.78
C PRO A 64 -14.09 -5.17 1.81
N ALA A 65 -14.90 -5.76 2.68
CA ALA A 65 -14.42 -6.68 3.71
C ALA A 65 -13.61 -7.87 3.14
N THR A 66 -13.91 -8.30 1.92
CA THR A 66 -13.20 -9.35 1.18
C THR A 66 -11.73 -9.03 0.94
N TRP A 67 -11.36 -7.74 0.88
CA TRP A 67 -9.97 -7.32 0.70
C TRP A 67 -9.07 -7.69 1.88
N THR A 68 -9.64 -7.90 3.07
CA THR A 68 -8.87 -8.39 4.22
C THR A 68 -8.28 -9.77 3.96
N ALA A 69 -9.04 -10.68 3.36
CA ALA A 69 -8.56 -12.02 3.03
C ALA A 69 -7.54 -12.00 1.87
N LEU A 70 -7.79 -11.15 0.86
CA LEU A 70 -6.94 -11.06 -0.33
C LEU A 70 -5.61 -10.35 -0.06
N PHE A 71 -5.61 -9.27 0.71
CA PHE A 71 -4.51 -8.32 0.80
C PHE A 71 -4.03 -8.02 2.23
N GLY A 72 -4.73 -8.54 3.23
CA GLY A 72 -4.37 -8.32 4.64
C GLY A 72 -3.11 -9.06 5.07
N PRO A 73 -2.61 -8.78 6.30
CA PRO A 73 -1.44 -9.47 6.85
C PRO A 73 -1.61 -10.98 6.88
N GLY A 74 -0.66 -11.71 6.30
CA GLY A 74 -0.68 -13.17 6.21
C GLY A 74 -1.36 -13.75 4.98
N SER A 75 -2.00 -12.92 4.13
CA SER A 75 -2.48 -13.36 2.82
C SER A 75 -1.30 -13.77 1.93
N LYS A 76 -1.55 -14.74 1.04
CA LYS A 76 -0.55 -15.24 0.10
C LYS A 76 -0.96 -14.84 -1.32
N PRO A 77 -0.04 -14.31 -2.15
CA PRO A 77 -0.35 -14.02 -3.53
C PRO A 77 -0.67 -15.30 -4.31
N SER A 78 -1.77 -15.24 -5.09
CA SER A 78 -2.18 -16.28 -6.04
C SER A 78 -1.70 -15.92 -7.44
N ALA A 79 -1.18 -16.88 -8.20
CA ALA A 79 -0.81 -16.67 -9.60
C ALA A 79 -2.04 -16.56 -10.55
N SER A 80 -3.24 -16.77 -10.03
CA SER A 80 -4.48 -16.66 -10.80
C SER A 80 -4.94 -15.21 -10.87
N ARG A 81 -4.89 -14.62 -12.08
CA ARG A 81 -5.28 -13.22 -12.30
C ARG A 81 -6.74 -12.92 -11.94
N ILE A 82 -7.63 -13.89 -12.15
CA ILE A 82 -9.07 -13.76 -11.90
C ILE A 82 -9.41 -13.59 -10.41
N ASP A 83 -8.49 -13.93 -9.52
CA ASP A 83 -8.69 -13.79 -8.07
C ASP A 83 -8.60 -12.32 -7.61
N TYR A 84 -8.20 -11.40 -8.49
CA TYR A 84 -7.94 -10.00 -8.15
C TYR A 84 -8.82 -9.03 -8.95
N PRO A 85 -9.12 -7.84 -8.39
CA PRO A 85 -9.73 -6.75 -9.14
C PRO A 85 -8.90 -6.35 -10.37
N SER A 86 -9.51 -5.66 -11.33
CA SER A 86 -8.82 -5.15 -12.51
C SER A 86 -7.67 -4.19 -12.16
N LYS A 87 -6.73 -4.01 -13.10
CA LYS A 87 -5.63 -3.04 -12.97
C LYS A 87 -6.12 -1.66 -12.58
N ASP A 88 -7.16 -1.19 -13.25
CA ASP A 88 -7.72 0.15 -13.04
C ASP A 88 -8.37 0.29 -11.67
N GLU A 89 -9.05 -0.76 -11.19
CA GLU A 89 -9.63 -0.77 -9.84
C GLU A 89 -8.54 -0.76 -8.77
N LEU A 90 -7.52 -1.59 -8.92
CA LEU A 90 -6.39 -1.67 -7.98
C LEU A 90 -5.63 -0.34 -7.92
N LEU A 91 -5.29 0.25 -9.08
CA LEU A 91 -4.57 1.52 -9.13
C LEU A 91 -5.41 2.65 -8.55
N ARG A 92 -6.69 2.72 -8.92
CA ARG A 92 -7.63 3.70 -8.35
C ARG A 92 -7.75 3.57 -6.84
N ALA A 93 -7.84 2.34 -6.32
CA ALA A 93 -7.90 2.10 -4.88
C ALA A 93 -6.63 2.58 -4.14
N VAL A 94 -5.44 2.40 -4.73
CA VAL A 94 -4.19 2.95 -4.19
C VAL A 94 -4.23 4.49 -4.16
N GLU A 95 -4.54 5.11 -5.29
CA GLU A 95 -4.53 6.58 -5.44
C GLU A 95 -5.56 7.23 -4.49
N GLN A 96 -6.79 6.74 -4.50
CA GLN A 96 -7.87 7.25 -3.65
C GLN A 96 -7.61 6.95 -2.17
N GLY A 97 -7.09 5.78 -1.84
CA GLY A 97 -6.75 5.39 -0.47
C GLY A 97 -5.70 6.32 0.14
N PHE A 98 -4.60 6.59 -0.57
CA PHE A 98 -3.58 7.53 -0.08
C PHE A 98 -4.02 8.99 -0.11
N GLU A 99 -4.86 9.41 -1.07
CA GLU A 99 -5.45 10.75 -1.04
C GLU A 99 -6.35 10.94 0.17
N ARG A 100 -7.20 9.95 0.45
CA ARG A 100 -8.04 9.94 1.66
C ARG A 100 -7.20 9.97 2.93
N LEU A 101 -6.13 9.17 3.00
CA LEU A 101 -5.22 9.18 4.16
C LEU A 101 -4.60 10.56 4.39
N ARG A 102 -4.16 11.24 3.33
CA ARG A 102 -3.64 12.62 3.44
C ARG A 102 -4.69 13.60 3.98
N LYS A 103 -5.94 13.48 3.55
CA LYS A 103 -7.07 14.29 4.08
C LYS A 103 -7.37 13.95 5.54
N THR A 104 -7.38 12.68 5.91
CA THR A 104 -7.57 12.23 7.30
C THR A 104 -6.48 12.79 8.22
N ILE A 105 -5.21 12.75 7.78
CA ILE A 105 -4.09 13.33 8.53
C ILE A 105 -4.25 14.83 8.74
N ALA A 106 -4.76 15.55 7.74
CA ALA A 106 -4.93 17.01 7.84
C ALA A 106 -5.99 17.42 8.88
N THR A 107 -6.91 16.54 9.21
CA THR A 107 -7.98 16.78 10.19
C THR A 107 -7.77 16.06 11.53
N ALA A 108 -6.76 15.19 11.63
CA ALA A 108 -6.48 14.42 12.83
C ALA A 108 -5.90 15.30 13.94
N THR A 109 -6.32 15.02 15.18
CA THR A 109 -5.88 15.77 16.36
C THR A 109 -4.55 15.27 16.92
N PRO A 110 -3.80 16.09 17.67
CA PRO A 110 -2.59 15.65 18.36
C PRO A 110 -2.83 14.42 19.26
N GLU A 111 -4.00 14.35 19.90
CA GLU A 111 -4.38 13.25 20.81
C GLU A 111 -4.55 11.93 20.03
N GLN A 112 -5.14 11.97 18.81
CA GLN A 112 -5.24 10.79 17.96
C GLN A 112 -3.87 10.26 17.58
N PHE A 113 -2.94 11.14 17.21
CA PHE A 113 -1.57 10.77 16.88
C PHE A 113 -0.77 10.22 18.06
N ALA A 114 -1.02 10.74 19.28
CA ALA A 114 -0.33 10.32 20.49
C ALA A 114 -0.81 8.97 21.05
N LYS A 115 -1.94 8.42 20.55
CA LYS A 115 -2.44 7.11 20.99
C LYS A 115 -1.35 6.04 20.85
N PRO A 116 -1.22 5.09 21.80
CA PRO A 116 -0.29 3.98 21.68
C PRO A 116 -0.58 3.10 20.47
N SER A 117 0.47 2.64 19.78
CA SER A 117 0.35 1.66 18.72
C SER A 117 -0.11 0.31 19.28
N THR A 118 -1.09 -0.30 18.63
CA THR A 118 -1.60 -1.64 18.99
C THR A 118 -1.02 -2.75 18.11
N ASN A 119 -0.12 -2.44 17.15
CA ASN A 119 0.47 -3.43 16.27
C ASN A 119 1.54 -4.26 17.00
N PRO A 120 1.30 -5.55 17.32
CA PRO A 120 2.23 -6.35 18.11
C PRO A 120 3.59 -6.56 17.47
N ARG A 121 3.70 -6.38 16.13
CA ARG A 121 4.95 -6.59 15.39
C ARG A 121 5.87 -5.36 15.39
N THR A 122 5.32 -4.18 15.61
CA THR A 122 6.08 -2.93 15.42
C THR A 122 5.93 -1.95 16.58
N LYS A 123 5.08 -2.18 17.58
CA LYS A 123 4.79 -1.25 18.65
C LYS A 123 6.01 -0.81 19.47
N ASP A 124 7.04 -1.67 19.55
CA ASP A 124 8.25 -1.35 20.31
C ASP A 124 9.17 -0.38 19.54
N ALA A 125 9.16 -0.44 18.20
CA ALA A 125 9.91 0.47 17.33
C ALA A 125 9.09 1.68 16.86
N LEU A 126 7.77 1.53 16.78
CA LEU A 126 6.80 2.54 16.34
C LEU A 126 5.70 2.67 17.43
N PRO A 127 6.02 3.31 18.57
CA PRO A 127 5.20 3.23 19.76
C PRO A 127 3.87 4.00 19.69
N THR A 128 3.74 4.95 18.76
CA THR A 128 2.52 5.77 18.62
C THR A 128 1.81 5.53 17.30
N ILE A 129 0.53 5.93 17.23
CA ILE A 129 -0.21 5.96 15.96
C ILE A 129 0.48 6.87 14.94
N LYS A 130 1.07 7.99 15.37
CA LYS A 130 1.86 8.86 14.50
C LYS A 130 2.99 8.12 13.81
N ASP A 131 3.79 7.34 14.55
CA ASP A 131 4.91 6.58 14.01
C ASP A 131 4.43 5.52 13.02
N GLY A 132 3.35 4.82 13.36
CA GLY A 132 2.72 3.82 12.48
C GLY A 132 2.21 4.44 11.18
N VAL A 133 1.53 5.58 11.24
CA VAL A 133 1.03 6.31 10.07
C VAL A 133 2.20 6.82 9.22
N ALA A 134 3.23 7.41 9.83
CA ALA A 134 4.43 7.86 9.12
C ALA A 134 5.12 6.70 8.37
N PHE A 135 5.24 5.54 9.01
CA PHE A 135 5.77 4.33 8.37
C PHE A 135 4.91 3.86 7.20
N LEU A 136 3.57 3.82 7.34
CA LEU A 136 2.65 3.42 6.28
C LEU A 136 2.67 4.37 5.08
N LEU A 137 2.86 5.69 5.33
CA LEU A 137 3.00 6.69 4.28
C LEU A 137 4.28 6.54 3.45
N THR A 138 5.37 6.05 4.05
CA THR A 138 6.72 6.14 3.48
C THR A 138 7.41 4.77 3.41
N GLY A 139 7.93 4.28 4.52
CA GLY A 139 8.76 3.09 4.57
C GLY A 139 8.05 1.83 4.06
N HIS A 140 6.82 1.58 4.51
CA HIS A 140 6.03 0.44 4.06
C HIS A 140 5.73 0.52 2.55
N LEU A 141 5.29 1.68 2.07
CA LEU A 141 5.06 1.92 0.65
C LEU A 141 6.35 1.71 -0.16
N GLY A 142 7.47 2.28 0.30
CA GLY A 142 8.77 2.13 -0.35
C GLY A 142 9.26 0.67 -0.45
N VAL A 143 9.07 -0.13 0.61
CA VAL A 143 9.41 -1.56 0.60
C VAL A 143 8.63 -2.31 -0.49
N HIS A 144 7.32 -2.10 -0.58
CA HIS A 144 6.48 -2.76 -1.59
C HIS A 144 6.77 -2.29 -3.02
N LEU A 145 7.10 -1.01 -3.22
CA LEU A 145 7.55 -0.52 -4.53
C LEU A 145 8.92 -1.08 -4.91
N GLY A 146 9.80 -1.32 -3.92
CA GLY A 146 11.05 -2.05 -4.12
C GLY A 146 10.83 -3.49 -4.60
N HIS A 147 9.87 -4.21 -3.99
CA HIS A 147 9.44 -5.53 -4.47
C HIS A 147 8.89 -5.44 -5.89
N PHE A 148 8.07 -4.44 -6.20
CA PHE A 148 7.53 -4.22 -7.54
C PHE A 148 8.65 -3.97 -8.57
N SER A 149 9.61 -3.11 -8.25
CA SER A 149 10.78 -2.85 -9.10
C SER A 149 11.59 -4.11 -9.36
N THR A 150 11.77 -4.95 -8.34
CA THR A 150 12.45 -6.23 -8.45
C THR A 150 11.68 -7.19 -9.35
N TRP A 151 10.36 -7.30 -9.18
CA TRP A 151 9.49 -8.10 -10.03
C TRP A 151 9.62 -7.69 -11.50
N ARG A 152 9.60 -6.37 -11.82
CA ARG A 152 9.79 -5.88 -13.19
C ARG A 152 11.08 -6.38 -13.81
N ARG A 153 12.19 -6.32 -13.06
CA ARG A 153 13.50 -6.81 -13.54
C ARG A 153 13.49 -8.32 -13.76
N MET A 154 12.84 -9.09 -12.90
CA MET A 154 12.75 -10.54 -13.01
C MET A 154 12.01 -11.01 -14.27
N ILE A 155 11.03 -10.24 -14.74
CA ILE A 155 10.27 -10.54 -15.98
C ILE A 155 10.79 -9.78 -17.20
N GLY A 156 11.95 -9.12 -17.10
CA GLY A 156 12.62 -8.45 -18.22
C GLY A 156 12.01 -7.11 -18.64
N LEU A 157 11.20 -6.47 -17.80
CA LEU A 157 10.67 -5.14 -18.08
C LEU A 157 11.67 -4.05 -17.72
N PRO A 158 11.80 -2.98 -18.51
CA PRO A 158 12.65 -1.84 -18.19
C PRO A 158 12.12 -1.09 -16.96
N MET A 159 13.02 -0.39 -16.27
CA MET A 159 12.62 0.55 -15.23
C MET A 159 12.03 1.81 -15.88
N PRO A 160 10.97 2.42 -15.27
CA PRO A 160 10.30 3.57 -15.88
C PRO A 160 11.09 4.88 -15.79
N PHE A 161 12.25 4.89 -15.11
CA PHE A 161 13.24 5.98 -15.07
C PHE A 161 14.64 5.46 -14.69
#